data_605f9234fdb4c07b26fd3d51825daaf5
#
_entry.id   605f9234fdb4c07b26fd3d51825daaf5
#
_cell.length_a   1.000
_cell.length_b   1.000
_cell.length_c   1.000
_cell.angle_alpha   90.00
_cell.angle_beta   90.00
_cell.angle_gamma   90.00
#
_symmetry.space_group_name_H-M   'P 1'
#
loop_
_entity.id
_entity.type
_entity.pdbx_description
1 polymer ?
#
loop_
_entity_poly.entity_id
_entity_poly.type
_entity_poly.pdbx_seq_one_letter_code
_entity_poly.pdbx_strand_id
1 'polypeptide(L)'
;MTEQHPWRPTRRRLTDTLLAAIAPLAACGLALAGLTIWVGAGKAGSPARITVSAGRVFLPYGDSTETAAFFDLTNLGGVDDRLVRVTSPAARGEITLSRHRTTRSGAAYKADTASATVPAGGKLAMSPHGVDVSLRAGARWQTGDLVSFTLHFERSGTVRAVAVVVRPGGRAS
;
A
#
# COMPACT_ATOMS: atom_id res chain seq x y z
N MET A 1 61.63 43.00 10.00
CA MET A 1 60.19 43.38 10.06
C MET A 1 59.65 43.26 8.65
N THR A 2 58.96 42.15 8.39
CA THR A 2 58.32 41.86 7.10
C THR A 2 56.90 42.44 7.17
N GLU A 3 56.66 43.54 6.46
CA GLU A 3 55.29 44.08 6.29
C GLU A 3 54.44 43.10 5.49
N GLN A 4 53.45 42.48 6.17
CA GLN A 4 52.46 41.72 5.50
C GLN A 4 51.49 42.68 4.79
N HIS A 5 51.64 42.78 3.47
CA HIS A 5 50.71 43.53 2.64
C HIS A 5 49.31 42.87 2.74
N PRO A 6 48.24 43.54 3.21
CA PRO A 6 46.91 42.93 3.28
C PRO A 6 46.44 42.69 1.84
N TRP A 7 46.13 41.41 1.55
CA TRP A 7 45.61 40.99 0.26
C TRP A 7 44.27 41.69 -0.01
N ARG A 8 44.27 42.61 -0.95
CA ARG A 8 43.03 43.29 -1.39
C ARG A 8 42.59 42.68 -2.73
N PRO A 9 41.39 42.06 -2.81
CA PRO A 9 40.87 41.53 -4.07
C PRO A 9 40.66 42.70 -5.07
N THR A 10 41.23 42.59 -6.27
CA THR A 10 41.00 43.58 -7.34
C THR A 10 39.55 43.41 -7.87
N ARG A 11 38.93 44.53 -8.30
CA ARG A 11 37.56 44.51 -8.87
C ARG A 11 37.38 43.44 -9.96
N ARG A 12 38.37 43.21 -10.77
CA ARG A 12 38.40 42.20 -11.83
C ARG A 12 38.29 40.78 -11.27
N ARG A 13 39.00 40.44 -10.21
CA ARG A 13 38.92 39.14 -9.54
C ARG A 13 37.57 38.89 -8.87
N LEU A 14 36.95 39.93 -8.31
CA LEU A 14 35.60 39.84 -7.73
C LEU A 14 34.56 39.59 -8.82
N THR A 15 34.71 40.27 -9.99
CA THR A 15 33.78 40.05 -11.12
C THR A 15 33.92 38.63 -11.69
N ASP A 16 35.17 38.15 -11.85
CA ASP A 16 35.43 36.79 -12.36
C ASP A 16 34.91 35.70 -11.39
N THR A 17 35.04 35.91 -10.06
CA THR A 17 34.54 35.00 -9.04
C THR A 17 32.99 35.01 -9.00
N LEU A 18 32.36 36.16 -9.15
CA LEU A 18 30.91 36.29 -9.24
C LEU A 18 30.35 35.59 -10.48
N LEU A 19 30.99 35.80 -11.65
CA LEU A 19 30.61 35.12 -12.88
C LEU A 19 30.81 33.59 -12.78
N ALA A 20 31.89 33.14 -12.15
CA ALA A 20 32.13 31.74 -11.91
C ALA A 20 31.09 31.11 -10.94
N ALA A 21 30.53 31.88 -10.01
CA ALA A 21 29.48 31.40 -9.10
C ALA A 21 28.09 31.40 -9.75
N ILE A 22 27.82 32.25 -10.74
CA ILE A 22 26.52 32.32 -11.42
C ILE A 22 26.23 31.04 -12.23
N ALA A 23 27.23 30.48 -12.89
CA ALA A 23 27.04 29.27 -13.72
C ALA A 23 26.51 28.07 -12.93
N PRO A 24 27.08 27.66 -11.79
CA PRO A 24 26.54 26.55 -11.00
C PRO A 24 25.19 26.88 -10.38
N LEU A 25 24.95 28.12 -9.97
CA LEU A 25 23.64 28.53 -9.44
C LEU A 25 22.55 28.47 -10.53
N ALA A 26 22.85 28.95 -11.74
CA ALA A 26 21.95 28.86 -12.87
C ALA A 26 21.67 27.39 -13.26
N ALA A 27 22.69 26.54 -13.27
CA ALA A 27 22.55 25.12 -13.54
C ALA A 27 21.68 24.43 -12.49
N CYS A 28 21.88 24.69 -11.19
CA CYS A 28 21.04 24.20 -10.12
C CYS A 28 19.58 24.68 -10.24
N GLY A 29 19.39 25.96 -10.56
CA GLY A 29 18.05 26.53 -10.80
C GLY A 29 17.30 25.86 -11.95
N LEU A 30 17.98 25.64 -13.08
CA LEU A 30 17.43 24.95 -14.23
C LEU A 30 17.12 23.48 -13.92
N ALA A 31 17.99 22.78 -13.18
CA ALA A 31 17.78 21.40 -12.77
C ALA A 31 16.57 21.27 -11.83
N LEU A 32 16.45 22.16 -10.84
CA LEU A 32 15.30 22.20 -9.93
C LEU A 32 14.01 22.53 -10.67
N ALA A 33 14.03 23.51 -11.58
CA ALA A 33 12.86 23.85 -12.40
C ALA A 33 12.44 22.67 -13.30
N GLY A 34 13.40 21.99 -13.92
CA GLY A 34 13.15 20.78 -14.71
C GLY A 34 12.55 19.65 -13.90
N LEU A 35 13.08 19.40 -12.69
CA LEU A 35 12.55 18.40 -11.76
C LEU A 35 11.13 18.74 -11.28
N THR A 36 10.86 20.00 -10.94
CA THR A 36 9.52 20.41 -10.50
C THR A 36 8.49 20.28 -11.61
N ILE A 37 8.83 20.62 -12.85
CA ILE A 37 7.98 20.42 -14.02
C ILE A 37 7.75 18.93 -14.25
N TRP A 38 8.80 18.11 -14.16
CA TRP A 38 8.71 16.66 -14.35
C TRP A 38 7.83 15.98 -13.29
N VAL A 39 7.96 16.38 -12.02
CA VAL A 39 7.09 15.93 -10.92
C VAL A 39 5.66 16.44 -11.12
N GLY A 40 5.48 17.71 -11.44
CA GLY A 40 4.16 18.32 -11.68
C GLY A 40 3.42 17.73 -12.88
N ALA A 41 4.14 17.23 -13.88
CA ALA A 41 3.60 16.50 -15.03
C ALA A 41 3.24 15.03 -14.69
N GLY A 42 3.35 14.62 -13.41
CA GLY A 42 3.05 13.24 -12.97
C GLY A 42 4.08 12.20 -13.40
N LYS A 43 5.20 12.61 -13.98
CA LYS A 43 6.24 11.70 -14.49
C LYS A 43 7.07 11.04 -13.37
N ALA A 44 7.04 11.60 -12.17
CA ALA A 44 7.68 11.02 -10.98
C ALA A 44 6.90 9.81 -10.40
N GLY A 45 5.75 9.47 -10.99
CA GLY A 45 4.82 8.46 -10.47
C GLY A 45 3.95 9.03 -9.34
N SER A 46 2.83 8.39 -9.09
CA SER A 46 1.97 8.68 -7.95
C SER A 46 2.18 7.62 -6.86
N PRO A 47 2.18 8.00 -5.57
CA PRO A 47 2.25 7.04 -4.49
C PRO A 47 1.11 6.01 -4.57
N ALA A 48 1.28 4.85 -3.97
CA ALA A 48 0.23 3.86 -3.85
C ALA A 48 -0.98 4.46 -3.12
N ARG A 49 -2.17 4.23 -3.64
CA ARG A 49 -3.43 4.70 -3.07
C ARG A 49 -4.49 3.62 -3.15
N ILE A 50 -4.73 2.95 -2.03
CA ILE A 50 -5.64 1.81 -1.95
C ILE A 50 -7.05 2.26 -1.61
N THR A 51 -8.02 1.71 -2.33
CA THR A 51 -9.45 1.79 -2.03
C THR A 51 -10.02 0.39 -1.89
N VAL A 52 -11.01 0.24 -1.02
CA VAL A 52 -11.76 -1.01 -0.83
C VAL A 52 -13.15 -0.80 -1.39
N SER A 53 -13.53 -1.55 -2.42
CA SER A 53 -14.84 -1.43 -3.06
C SER A 53 -15.90 -2.37 -2.49
N ALA A 54 -15.48 -3.52 -1.98
CA ALA A 54 -16.37 -4.49 -1.33
C ALA A 54 -15.62 -5.30 -0.27
N GLY A 55 -16.34 -5.67 0.78
CA GLY A 55 -15.86 -6.59 1.81
C GLY A 55 -16.97 -7.59 2.15
N ARG A 56 -16.62 -8.85 2.23
CA ARG A 56 -17.51 -9.91 2.69
C ARG A 56 -16.77 -10.85 3.63
N VAL A 57 -17.46 -11.38 4.62
CA VAL A 57 -16.95 -12.40 5.53
C VAL A 57 -17.95 -13.53 5.58
N PHE A 58 -17.47 -14.76 5.51
CA PHE A 58 -18.37 -15.90 5.57
C PHE A 58 -18.91 -16.11 6.98
N LEU A 59 -20.18 -16.48 7.06
CA LEU A 59 -20.77 -16.95 8.30
C LEU A 59 -20.07 -18.27 8.68
N PRO A 60 -19.54 -18.40 9.91
CA PRO A 60 -18.96 -19.65 10.38
C PRO A 60 -19.97 -20.80 10.28
N TYR A 61 -19.48 -21.98 9.90
CA TYR A 61 -20.34 -23.15 9.72
C TYR A 61 -20.50 -23.94 11.02
N GLY A 62 -21.73 -24.27 11.39
CA GLY A 62 -22.06 -25.05 12.59
C GLY A 62 -21.52 -24.38 13.87
N ASP A 63 -20.83 -25.14 14.70
CA ASP A 63 -20.21 -24.67 15.94
C ASP A 63 -18.78 -24.14 15.76
N SER A 64 -18.27 -24.12 14.53
CA SER A 64 -16.96 -23.53 14.24
C SER A 64 -16.98 -22.01 14.44
N THR A 65 -15.88 -21.47 14.92
CA THR A 65 -15.63 -20.03 14.92
C THR A 65 -14.73 -19.61 13.77
N GLU A 66 -14.10 -20.57 13.06
CA GLU A 66 -13.18 -20.28 11.96
C GLU A 66 -13.94 -19.86 10.71
N THR A 67 -13.45 -18.81 10.08
CA THR A 67 -14.04 -18.25 8.88
C THR A 67 -13.00 -17.50 8.05
N ALA A 68 -13.45 -16.97 6.90
CA ALA A 68 -12.62 -16.18 6.02
C ALA A 68 -13.32 -14.89 5.58
N ALA A 69 -12.53 -13.83 5.47
CA ALA A 69 -12.98 -12.57 4.89
C ALA A 69 -12.26 -12.31 3.55
N PHE A 70 -12.94 -11.59 2.68
CA PHE A 70 -12.51 -11.28 1.33
C PHE A 70 -12.75 -9.80 1.05
N PHE A 71 -11.78 -9.15 0.41
CA PHE A 71 -11.85 -7.74 0.06
C PHE A 71 -11.49 -7.54 -1.40
N ASP A 72 -12.20 -6.63 -2.06
CA ASP A 72 -11.86 -6.17 -3.39
C ASP A 72 -11.08 -4.85 -3.26
N LEU A 73 -9.78 -4.93 -3.51
CA LEU A 73 -8.84 -3.83 -3.35
C LEU A 73 -8.46 -3.27 -4.72
N THR A 74 -8.46 -1.94 -4.84
CA THR A 74 -7.99 -1.25 -6.04
C THR A 74 -6.89 -0.27 -5.65
N ASN A 75 -5.76 -0.33 -6.35
CA ASN A 75 -4.67 0.63 -6.21
C ASN A 75 -4.79 1.69 -7.33
N LEU A 76 -5.15 2.90 -6.96
CA LEU A 76 -5.26 4.05 -7.87
C LEU A 76 -3.93 4.78 -8.07
N GLY A 77 -2.87 4.32 -7.39
CA GLY A 77 -1.53 4.89 -7.47
C GLY A 77 -0.68 4.24 -8.56
N GLY A 78 0.48 4.83 -8.82
CA GLY A 78 1.45 4.38 -9.83
C GLY A 78 2.54 3.44 -9.31
N VAL A 79 2.45 3.01 -8.05
CA VAL A 79 3.42 2.10 -7.40
C VAL A 79 2.66 0.95 -6.75
N ASP A 80 3.18 -0.27 -6.88
CA ASP A 80 2.64 -1.46 -6.21
C ASP A 80 2.59 -1.24 -4.69
N ASP A 81 1.57 -1.81 -4.04
CA ASP A 81 1.51 -1.87 -2.58
C ASP A 81 1.29 -3.31 -2.10
N ARG A 82 1.50 -3.55 -0.82
CA ARG A 82 1.33 -4.87 -0.21
C ARG A 82 0.47 -4.77 1.04
N LEU A 83 -0.59 -5.55 1.09
CA LEU A 83 -1.32 -5.82 2.32
C LEU A 83 -0.46 -6.75 3.18
N VAL A 84 -0.04 -6.29 4.36
CA VAL A 84 0.87 -7.02 5.26
C VAL A 84 0.21 -7.50 6.53
N ARG A 85 -0.92 -6.89 6.91
CA ARG A 85 -1.68 -7.30 8.10
C ARG A 85 -3.14 -6.90 7.97
N VAL A 86 -4.01 -7.66 8.62
CA VAL A 86 -5.41 -7.33 8.82
C VAL A 86 -5.73 -7.45 10.30
N THR A 87 -6.49 -6.51 10.83
CA THR A 87 -6.98 -6.55 12.21
C THR A 87 -8.47 -6.29 12.27
N SER A 88 -9.14 -6.82 13.28
CA SER A 88 -10.57 -6.58 13.52
C SER A 88 -10.88 -6.70 15.01
N PRO A 89 -11.62 -5.76 15.61
CA PRO A 89 -12.08 -5.89 16.99
C PRO A 89 -13.12 -7.00 17.17
N ALA A 90 -13.74 -7.47 16.09
CA ALA A 90 -14.74 -8.53 16.08
C ALA A 90 -14.16 -9.93 15.90
N ALA A 91 -12.84 -10.05 15.73
CA ALA A 91 -12.14 -11.33 15.63
C ALA A 91 -11.48 -11.70 16.97
N ARG A 92 -11.30 -13.00 17.22
CA ARG A 92 -10.51 -13.53 18.32
C ARG A 92 -9.20 -14.11 17.82
N GLY A 93 -8.12 -13.86 18.56
CA GLY A 93 -6.79 -14.36 18.23
C GLY A 93 -6.18 -13.69 17.00
N GLU A 94 -5.28 -14.42 16.37
CA GLU A 94 -4.54 -13.93 15.20
C GLU A 94 -5.39 -14.00 13.93
N ILE A 95 -5.24 -12.99 13.08
CA ILE A 95 -5.78 -12.96 11.73
C ILE A 95 -4.63 -13.17 10.76
N THR A 96 -4.73 -14.17 9.89
CA THR A 96 -3.68 -14.52 8.93
C THR A 96 -4.13 -14.26 7.49
N LEU A 97 -3.17 -13.87 6.65
CA LEU A 97 -3.35 -13.87 5.20
C LEU A 97 -3.04 -15.26 4.69
N SER A 98 -3.88 -15.82 3.85
CA SER A 98 -3.69 -17.14 3.28
C SER A 98 -3.87 -17.09 1.77
N ARG A 99 -3.23 -18.04 1.10
CA ARG A 99 -3.37 -18.23 -0.34
C ARG A 99 -3.60 -19.69 -0.67
N HIS A 100 -4.60 -19.96 -1.51
CA HIS A 100 -4.79 -21.26 -2.08
C HIS A 100 -3.77 -21.52 -3.17
N ARG A 101 -3.08 -22.65 -3.09
CA ARG A 101 -2.11 -23.12 -4.06
C ARG A 101 -2.51 -24.53 -4.54
N THR A 102 -2.27 -24.81 -5.81
CA THR A 102 -2.47 -26.12 -6.37
C THR A 102 -1.10 -26.79 -6.55
N THR A 103 -0.96 -28.02 -6.08
CA THR A 103 0.24 -28.83 -6.33
C THR A 103 0.28 -29.27 -7.79
N ARG A 104 1.44 -29.75 -8.26
CA ARG A 104 1.57 -30.37 -9.60
C ARG A 104 0.65 -31.56 -9.80
N SER A 105 0.24 -32.24 -8.74
CA SER A 105 -0.70 -33.37 -8.74
C SER A 105 -2.16 -32.93 -8.71
N GLY A 106 -2.47 -31.62 -8.75
CA GLY A 106 -3.86 -31.09 -8.75
C GLY A 106 -4.48 -30.91 -7.37
N ALA A 107 -3.80 -31.30 -6.27
CA ALA A 107 -4.32 -31.10 -4.93
C ALA A 107 -4.22 -29.62 -4.54
N ALA A 108 -5.33 -29.03 -4.10
CA ALA A 108 -5.36 -27.68 -3.56
C ALA A 108 -5.01 -27.71 -2.07
N TYR A 109 -4.13 -26.79 -1.64
CA TYR A 109 -3.83 -26.59 -0.22
C TYR A 109 -3.77 -25.11 0.10
N LYS A 110 -4.12 -24.78 1.33
CA LYS A 110 -4.06 -23.43 1.87
C LYS A 110 -2.69 -23.23 2.53
N ALA A 111 -2.02 -22.14 2.20
CA ALA A 111 -0.75 -21.76 2.79
C ALA A 111 -0.82 -20.32 3.28
N ASP A 112 -0.29 -20.07 4.46
CA ASP A 112 -0.16 -18.72 4.97
C ASP A 112 0.83 -17.92 4.10
N THR A 113 0.53 -16.65 3.94
CA THR A 113 1.38 -15.71 3.19
C THR A 113 1.63 -14.47 4.01
N ALA A 114 2.88 -13.99 4.00
CA ALA A 114 3.25 -12.80 4.73
C ALA A 114 2.61 -11.52 4.15
N SER A 115 2.24 -11.54 2.87
CA SER A 115 1.66 -10.36 2.21
C SER A 115 0.89 -10.72 0.94
N ALA A 116 0.04 -9.77 0.50
CA ALA A 116 -0.66 -9.84 -0.78
C ALA A 116 -0.44 -8.54 -1.56
N THR A 117 0.09 -8.64 -2.78
CA THR A 117 0.40 -7.48 -3.64
C THR A 117 -0.85 -6.94 -4.30
N VAL A 118 -1.00 -5.62 -4.27
CA VAL A 118 -1.98 -4.86 -5.05
C VAL A 118 -1.21 -4.07 -6.11
N PRO A 119 -1.25 -4.48 -7.40
CA PRO A 119 -0.44 -3.86 -8.45
C PRO A 119 -0.76 -2.37 -8.65
N ALA A 120 0.21 -1.59 -9.12
CA ALA A 120 0.01 -0.20 -9.53
C ALA A 120 -1.08 -0.09 -10.59
N GLY A 121 -2.06 0.80 -10.37
CA GLY A 121 -3.21 0.96 -11.26
C GLY A 121 -4.10 -0.28 -11.39
N GLY A 122 -3.85 -1.33 -10.58
CA GLY A 122 -4.49 -2.63 -10.68
C GLY A 122 -5.42 -2.96 -9.51
N LYS A 123 -5.86 -4.22 -9.47
CA LYS A 123 -6.80 -4.74 -8.48
C LYS A 123 -6.30 -6.04 -7.88
N LEU A 124 -6.65 -6.27 -6.63
CA LEU A 124 -6.59 -7.58 -5.97
C LEU A 124 -8.00 -7.94 -5.51
N ALA A 125 -8.64 -8.88 -6.20
CA ALA A 125 -9.91 -9.47 -5.79
C ALA A 125 -9.62 -10.73 -4.96
N MET A 126 -9.93 -10.68 -3.68
CA MET A 126 -9.79 -11.83 -2.80
C MET A 126 -10.93 -12.82 -3.00
N SER A 127 -10.63 -14.10 -2.90
CA SER A 127 -11.61 -15.15 -3.14
C SER A 127 -11.26 -16.45 -2.41
N PRO A 128 -12.23 -17.37 -2.22
CA PRO A 128 -11.98 -18.67 -1.57
C PRO A 128 -10.93 -19.53 -2.29
N HIS A 129 -10.69 -19.28 -3.59
CA HIS A 129 -9.69 -20.01 -4.39
C HIS A 129 -8.40 -19.22 -4.62
N GLY A 130 -8.31 -18.00 -4.09
CA GLY A 130 -7.17 -17.10 -4.26
C GLY A 130 -6.53 -16.72 -2.93
N VAL A 131 -6.42 -15.43 -2.71
CA VAL A 131 -6.01 -14.87 -1.41
C VAL A 131 -7.24 -14.68 -0.55
N ASP A 132 -7.14 -15.02 0.73
CA ASP A 132 -8.16 -14.77 1.73
C ASP A 132 -7.56 -14.29 3.05
N VAL A 133 -8.43 -13.81 3.93
CA VAL A 133 -8.11 -13.43 5.31
C VAL A 133 -8.75 -14.43 6.24
N SER A 134 -7.97 -15.30 6.86
CA SER A 134 -8.43 -16.29 7.83
C SER A 134 -8.52 -15.70 9.21
N LEU A 135 -9.64 -15.94 9.89
CA LEU A 135 -9.89 -15.40 11.22
C LEU A 135 -10.85 -16.29 12.03
N ARG A 136 -10.92 -16.01 13.34
CA ARG A 136 -11.93 -16.59 14.22
C ARG A 136 -12.92 -15.51 14.63
N ALA A 137 -14.21 -15.78 14.46
CA ALA A 137 -15.27 -14.88 14.88
C ALA A 137 -15.27 -14.71 16.41
N GLY A 138 -15.32 -13.47 16.88
CA GLY A 138 -15.32 -13.14 18.30
C GLY A 138 -16.69 -13.32 18.96
N ALA A 139 -17.76 -13.31 18.18
CA ALA A 139 -19.15 -13.46 18.62
C ALA A 139 -19.94 -14.31 17.59
N ARG A 140 -21.18 -14.65 17.91
CA ARG A 140 -22.09 -15.23 16.93
C ARG A 140 -22.56 -14.15 15.96
N TRP A 141 -22.15 -14.28 14.70
CA TRP A 141 -22.58 -13.40 13.63
C TRP A 141 -23.86 -13.93 12.98
N GLN A 142 -24.60 -13.01 12.37
CA GLN A 142 -25.77 -13.31 11.54
C GLN A 142 -25.53 -12.80 10.12
N THR A 143 -26.19 -13.41 9.14
CA THR A 143 -26.17 -12.92 7.77
C THR A 143 -26.66 -11.47 7.71
N GLY A 144 -25.90 -10.60 7.09
CA GLY A 144 -26.19 -9.16 7.01
C GLY A 144 -25.45 -8.31 8.05
N ASP A 145 -24.85 -8.91 9.10
CA ASP A 145 -24.05 -8.16 10.06
C ASP A 145 -22.88 -7.47 9.37
N LEU A 146 -22.49 -6.29 9.91
CA LEU A 146 -21.37 -5.51 9.44
C LEU A 146 -20.18 -5.69 10.38
N VAL A 147 -19.08 -6.19 9.84
CA VAL A 147 -17.85 -6.44 10.58
C VAL A 147 -16.77 -5.48 10.13
N SER A 148 -16.21 -4.71 11.07
CA SER A 148 -15.17 -3.74 10.79
C SER A 148 -13.79 -4.38 10.76
N PHE A 149 -13.00 -4.01 9.77
CA PHE A 149 -11.61 -4.42 9.60
C PHE A 149 -10.70 -3.22 9.39
N THR A 150 -9.43 -3.37 9.77
CA THR A 150 -8.36 -2.44 9.42
C THR A 150 -7.31 -3.22 8.63
N LEU A 151 -7.11 -2.80 7.39
CA LEU A 151 -6.11 -3.36 6.48
C LEU A 151 -4.85 -2.49 6.57
N HIS A 152 -3.70 -3.13 6.82
CA HIS A 152 -2.40 -2.46 6.95
C HIS A 152 -1.57 -2.73 5.71
N PHE A 153 -1.20 -1.66 5.02
CA PHE A 153 -0.39 -1.71 3.81
C PHE A 153 1.03 -1.22 4.07
N GLU A 154 1.97 -1.72 3.28
CA GLU A 154 3.39 -1.37 3.40
C GLU A 154 3.65 0.11 3.09
N ARG A 155 2.96 0.67 2.09
CA ARG A 155 3.16 2.04 1.59
C ARG A 155 2.00 2.98 1.87
N SER A 156 0.76 2.54 1.65
CA SER A 156 -0.44 3.37 1.83
C SER A 156 -0.88 3.50 3.29
N GLY A 157 -0.19 2.83 4.24
CA GLY A 157 -0.58 2.86 5.64
C GLY A 157 -1.82 2.01 5.93
N THR A 158 -2.81 2.56 6.61
CA THR A 158 -4.00 1.81 7.05
C THR A 158 -5.26 2.26 6.33
N VAL A 159 -6.08 1.29 5.91
CA VAL A 159 -7.38 1.51 5.29
C VAL A 159 -8.43 0.77 6.11
N ARG A 160 -9.48 1.47 6.53
CA ARG A 160 -10.65 0.86 7.18
C ARG A 160 -11.58 0.30 6.14
N ALA A 161 -12.09 -0.91 6.40
CA ALA A 161 -13.04 -1.60 5.55
C ALA A 161 -14.15 -2.21 6.40
N VAL A 162 -15.31 -2.34 5.81
CA VAL A 162 -16.44 -3.05 6.41
C VAL A 162 -16.76 -4.23 5.52
N ALA A 163 -16.94 -5.42 6.13
CA ALA A 163 -17.35 -6.62 5.45
C ALA A 163 -18.77 -7.04 5.91
N VAL A 164 -19.60 -7.42 4.95
CA VAL A 164 -20.92 -7.97 5.24
C VAL A 164 -20.81 -9.46 5.49
N VAL A 165 -21.45 -9.95 6.55
CA VAL A 165 -21.53 -11.39 6.83
C VAL A 165 -22.47 -12.05 5.83
N VAL A 166 -21.96 -13.02 5.07
CA VAL A 166 -22.71 -13.77 4.06
C VAL A 166 -22.59 -15.28 4.26
N ARG A 167 -23.57 -16.04 3.82
CA ARG A 167 -23.47 -17.51 3.82
C ARG A 167 -22.51 -17.97 2.71
N PRO A 168 -21.65 -18.97 2.97
CA PRO A 168 -20.88 -19.61 1.90
C PRO A 168 -21.80 -20.10 0.78
N GLY A 169 -21.48 -19.78 -0.48
CA GLY A 169 -22.31 -20.15 -1.65
C GLY A 169 -23.46 -19.22 -1.99
N GLY A 170 -23.78 -18.21 -1.15
CA GLY A 170 -24.75 -17.16 -1.46
C GLY A 170 -24.13 -16.13 -2.42
N ARG A 171 -24.81 -15.84 -3.55
CA ARG A 171 -24.53 -14.62 -4.31
C ARG A 171 -25.01 -13.43 -3.50
N ALA A 172 -24.20 -12.41 -3.35
CA ALA A 172 -24.70 -11.10 -2.93
C ALA A 172 -25.61 -10.60 -4.05
N SER A 173 -26.87 -10.48 -3.76
CA SER A 173 -27.90 -9.85 -4.64
C SER A 173 -27.80 -8.34 -4.49
#